data_a296e92a8faf9469c0e19c4b5189c10a
#
_entry.id   a296e92a8faf9469c0e19c4b5189c10a
#
_cell.length_a   1.000
_cell.length_b   1.000
_cell.length_c   1.000
_cell.angle_alpha   90.00
_cell.angle_beta   90.00
_cell.angle_gamma   90.00
#
_symmetry.space_group_name_H-M   'P 1'
#
loop_
_entity.id
_entity.type
_entity.pdbx_description
1 polymer ?
#
loop_
_entity_poly.entity_id
_entity_poly.type
_entity_poly.pdbx_seq_one_letter_code
_entity_poly.pdbx_strand_id
1 'polypeptide(L)'
;DYLANKPLNLRATLDGREAYRDAEMVVIAAPTNYDPVKNYFDTHHLEDVIDLVLEVNPEAVMIIKSTIPVGYCRSLYVKYAAKGVKRLNLIFAPEFLRESKALYDNLYPSRIIVGYPKHIDNEEFDEENKAIAAIADLPKLEAAAKRFAELLQEGAIKEDIPVLFMGMKEAEAVKLFANTYLALRVSYFNELDTYAEMKGLDSQA
;
A
#
# COMPACT_ATOMS: atom_id res chain seq x y z
N ASP A 1 -6.65 13.58 -19.46
CA ASP A 1 -7.74 13.98 -20.35
C ASP A 1 -9.13 13.44 -19.96
N TYR A 2 -9.18 12.46 -19.07
CA TYR A 2 -10.43 11.93 -18.51
C TYR A 2 -11.24 12.99 -17.79
N LEU A 3 -10.59 13.84 -16.95
CA LEU A 3 -11.25 14.91 -16.20
C LEU A 3 -11.89 15.96 -17.12
N ALA A 4 -11.36 16.16 -18.33
CA ALA A 4 -11.86 17.14 -19.28
C ALA A 4 -12.94 16.59 -20.22
N ASN A 5 -12.92 15.29 -20.52
CA ASN A 5 -13.66 14.73 -21.66
C ASN A 5 -14.63 13.60 -21.29
N LYS A 6 -14.69 13.16 -20.03
CA LYS A 6 -15.62 12.10 -19.61
C LYS A 6 -16.52 12.56 -18.47
N PRO A 7 -17.81 12.21 -18.48
CA PRO A 7 -18.68 12.39 -17.34
C PRO A 7 -18.24 11.43 -16.24
N LEU A 8 -17.53 11.96 -15.23
CA LEU A 8 -17.05 11.17 -14.10
C LEU A 8 -17.95 11.45 -12.89
N ASN A 9 -18.35 10.41 -12.18
CA ASN A 9 -18.93 10.55 -10.84
C ASN A 9 -17.80 10.76 -9.82
N LEU A 10 -17.10 11.89 -9.95
CA LEU A 10 -15.94 12.25 -9.16
C LEU A 10 -16.21 13.57 -8.44
N ARG A 11 -16.07 13.56 -7.11
CA ARG A 11 -16.17 14.74 -6.26
C ARG A 11 -14.89 14.91 -5.46
N ALA A 12 -14.30 16.08 -5.51
CA ALA A 12 -13.20 16.47 -4.63
C ALA A 12 -13.76 17.26 -3.43
N THR A 13 -13.32 16.90 -2.22
CA THR A 13 -13.68 17.59 -0.98
C THR A 13 -12.50 17.59 -0.01
N LEU A 14 -12.43 18.61 0.85
CA LEU A 14 -11.52 18.66 1.99
C LEU A 14 -12.18 18.12 3.28
N ASP A 15 -13.48 17.84 3.23
CA ASP A 15 -14.21 17.25 4.35
C ASP A 15 -14.14 15.72 4.28
N GLY A 16 -13.17 15.14 5.00
CA GLY A 16 -13.00 13.69 5.09
C GLY A 16 -14.20 13.01 5.78
N ARG A 17 -14.88 13.68 6.71
CA ARG A 17 -16.07 13.14 7.39
C ARG A 17 -17.22 12.91 6.40
N GLU A 18 -17.42 13.87 5.49
CA GLU A 18 -18.41 13.72 4.42
C GLU A 18 -17.99 12.63 3.44
N ALA A 19 -16.71 12.61 3.03
CA ALA A 19 -16.21 11.67 2.03
C ALA A 19 -16.29 10.20 2.49
N TYR A 20 -16.03 9.92 3.77
CA TYR A 20 -15.94 8.54 4.28
C TYR A 20 -17.27 7.98 4.78
N ARG A 21 -18.30 8.82 5.00
CA ARG A 21 -19.57 8.40 5.63
C ARG A 21 -20.23 7.20 4.97
N ASP A 22 -20.28 7.18 3.66
CA ASP A 22 -20.97 6.15 2.87
C ASP A 22 -19.99 5.36 1.99
N ALA A 23 -18.67 5.49 2.25
CA ALA A 23 -17.66 4.83 1.47
C ALA A 23 -17.60 3.32 1.79
N GLU A 24 -17.68 2.47 0.78
CA GLU A 24 -17.42 1.04 0.92
C GLU A 24 -15.92 0.76 1.07
N MET A 25 -15.10 1.51 0.32
CA MET A 25 -13.64 1.42 0.33
C MET A 25 -13.02 2.80 0.47
N VAL A 26 -12.00 2.91 1.31
CA VAL A 26 -11.19 4.12 1.50
C VAL A 26 -9.73 3.82 1.16
N VAL A 27 -9.25 4.38 0.05
CA VAL A 27 -7.86 4.22 -0.37
C VAL A 27 -7.00 5.29 0.30
N ILE A 28 -6.06 4.86 1.14
CA ILE A 28 -5.18 5.74 1.90
C ILE A 28 -3.84 5.86 1.16
N ALA A 29 -3.60 7.04 0.58
CA ALA A 29 -2.37 7.39 -0.11
C ALA A 29 -1.69 8.61 0.57
N ALA A 30 -1.75 8.65 1.89
CA ALA A 30 -1.14 9.71 2.69
C ALA A 30 0.40 9.66 2.56
N PRO A 31 1.10 10.80 2.60
CA PRO A 31 2.56 10.81 2.57
C PRO A 31 3.12 10.11 3.81
N THR A 32 4.15 9.29 3.58
CA THR A 32 4.93 8.63 4.63
C THR A 32 6.38 8.99 4.41
N ASN A 33 6.88 9.97 5.17
CA ASN A 33 8.24 10.46 5.03
C ASN A 33 9.20 9.59 5.84
N TYR A 34 10.34 9.24 5.26
CA TYR A 34 11.41 8.58 5.98
C TYR A 34 12.37 9.62 6.55
N ASP A 35 12.56 9.59 7.89
CA ASP A 35 13.57 10.39 8.58
C ASP A 35 14.87 9.57 8.69
N PRO A 36 15.92 9.91 7.90
CA PRO A 36 17.16 9.13 7.90
C PRO A 36 18.01 9.32 9.18
N VAL A 37 17.74 10.36 9.96
CA VAL A 37 18.44 10.60 11.23
C VAL A 37 17.88 9.72 12.34
N LYS A 38 16.55 9.57 12.38
CA LYS A 38 15.84 8.73 13.36
C LYS A 38 15.64 7.30 12.87
N ASN A 39 15.97 6.99 11.62
CA ASN A 39 15.62 5.72 10.95
C ASN A 39 14.15 5.34 11.14
N TYR A 40 13.25 6.30 10.90
CA TYR A 40 11.84 6.19 11.21
C TYR A 40 10.98 6.63 10.02
N PHE A 41 9.91 5.85 9.75
CA PHE A 41 8.85 6.26 8.85
C PHE A 41 7.78 7.02 9.62
N ASP A 42 7.54 8.25 9.23
CA ASP A 42 6.46 9.05 9.79
C ASP A 42 5.11 8.62 9.17
N THR A 43 4.34 7.90 9.95
CA THR A 43 3.05 7.33 9.55
C THR A 43 1.86 8.05 10.19
N HIS A 44 2.07 9.18 10.88
CA HIS A 44 0.99 9.85 11.61
C HIS A 44 -0.18 10.25 10.71
N HIS A 45 0.07 10.79 9.51
CA HIS A 45 -1.00 11.15 8.57
C HIS A 45 -1.84 9.95 8.13
N LEU A 46 -1.23 8.77 8.02
CA LEU A 46 -1.95 7.54 7.71
C LEU A 46 -2.87 7.14 8.87
N GLU A 47 -2.36 7.23 10.09
CA GLU A 47 -3.14 6.91 11.28
C GLU A 47 -4.27 7.92 11.53
N ASP A 48 -4.04 9.22 11.25
CA ASP A 48 -5.09 10.25 11.31
C ASP A 48 -6.27 9.90 10.40
N VAL A 49 -6.00 9.39 9.19
CA VAL A 49 -7.05 8.94 8.26
C VAL A 49 -7.76 7.71 8.82
N ILE A 50 -7.02 6.72 9.35
CA ILE A 50 -7.63 5.52 9.97
C ILE A 50 -8.54 5.92 11.13
N ASP A 51 -8.07 6.78 12.03
CA ASP A 51 -8.84 7.24 13.19
C ASP A 51 -10.13 7.95 12.73
N LEU A 52 -10.05 8.80 11.71
CA LEU A 52 -11.21 9.49 11.15
C LEU A 52 -12.21 8.53 10.48
N VAL A 53 -11.72 7.55 9.71
CA VAL A 53 -12.59 6.53 9.10
C VAL A 53 -13.29 5.71 10.19
N LEU A 54 -12.57 5.26 11.21
CA LEU A 54 -13.16 4.51 12.32
C LEU A 54 -14.22 5.30 13.09
N GLU A 55 -14.05 6.61 13.21
CA GLU A 55 -15.04 7.49 13.86
C GLU A 55 -16.32 7.62 13.01
N VAL A 56 -16.17 7.75 11.69
CA VAL A 56 -17.29 8.09 10.79
C VAL A 56 -17.97 6.86 10.21
N ASN A 57 -17.19 5.85 9.81
CA ASN A 57 -17.66 4.64 9.13
C ASN A 57 -16.75 3.45 9.41
N PRO A 58 -16.87 2.79 10.56
CA PRO A 58 -16.03 1.65 10.93
C PRO A 58 -16.25 0.41 10.02
N GLU A 59 -17.29 0.42 9.19
CA GLU A 59 -17.56 -0.66 8.25
C GLU A 59 -16.78 -0.54 6.94
N ALA A 60 -16.25 0.63 6.60
CA ALA A 60 -15.46 0.83 5.41
C ALA A 60 -14.21 -0.06 5.41
N VAL A 61 -13.84 -0.56 4.23
CA VAL A 61 -12.54 -1.24 4.07
C VAL A 61 -11.47 -0.22 3.71
N MET A 62 -10.46 -0.12 4.53
CA MET A 62 -9.32 0.77 4.32
C MET A 62 -8.21 0.05 3.55
N ILE A 63 -7.74 0.64 2.47
CA ILE A 63 -6.69 0.10 1.61
C ILE A 63 -5.48 1.03 1.70
N ILE A 64 -4.43 0.61 2.39
CA ILE A 64 -3.19 1.37 2.46
C ILE A 64 -2.44 1.19 1.15
N LYS A 65 -2.13 2.31 0.47
CA LYS A 65 -1.26 2.36 -0.71
C LYS A 65 0.08 3.06 -0.43
N SER A 66 0.19 3.78 0.67
CA SER A 66 1.42 4.43 1.11
C SER A 66 2.53 3.41 1.38
N THR A 67 3.79 3.83 1.19
CA THR A 67 4.95 2.99 1.56
C THR A 67 5.08 2.94 3.07
N ILE A 68 5.13 1.73 3.62
CA ILE A 68 5.16 1.47 5.07
C ILE A 68 6.21 0.41 5.39
N PRO A 69 6.71 0.35 6.63
CA PRO A 69 7.63 -0.68 7.08
C PRO A 69 7.02 -2.08 7.07
N VAL A 70 7.86 -3.11 6.97
CA VAL A 70 7.42 -4.51 7.10
C VAL A 70 6.89 -4.78 8.52
N GLY A 71 5.70 -5.37 8.62
CA GLY A 71 5.00 -5.65 9.87
C GLY A 71 4.09 -4.52 10.35
N TYR A 72 4.09 -3.38 9.67
CA TYR A 72 3.31 -2.21 10.11
C TYR A 72 1.80 -2.46 10.13
N CYS A 73 1.23 -3.06 9.09
CA CYS A 73 -0.21 -3.36 9.08
C CYS A 73 -0.63 -4.26 10.25
N ARG A 74 0.17 -5.27 10.57
CA ARG A 74 -0.13 -6.16 11.71
C ARG A 74 -0.01 -5.42 13.03
N SER A 75 0.98 -4.53 13.19
CA SER A 75 1.12 -3.69 14.38
C SER A 75 -0.07 -2.76 14.59
N LEU A 76 -0.72 -2.29 13.51
CA LEU A 76 -1.97 -1.52 13.61
C LEU A 76 -3.10 -2.35 14.22
N TYR A 77 -3.25 -3.64 13.87
CA TYR A 77 -4.24 -4.51 14.52
C TYR A 77 -3.99 -4.62 16.02
N VAL A 78 -2.75 -4.82 16.46
CA VAL A 78 -2.39 -4.83 17.89
C VAL A 78 -2.73 -3.50 18.54
N LYS A 79 -2.30 -2.39 17.92
CA LYS A 79 -2.54 -1.04 18.43
C LYS A 79 -4.03 -0.71 18.59
N TYR A 80 -4.83 -1.01 17.58
CA TYR A 80 -6.26 -0.70 17.60
C TYR A 80 -7.07 -1.66 18.46
N ALA A 81 -6.69 -2.91 18.57
CA ALA A 81 -7.26 -3.84 19.53
C ALA A 81 -7.03 -3.36 20.98
N ALA A 82 -5.82 -2.89 21.30
CA ALA A 82 -5.48 -2.32 22.61
C ALA A 82 -6.27 -1.02 22.91
N LYS A 83 -6.59 -0.22 21.88
CA LYS A 83 -7.49 0.96 22.00
C LYS A 83 -8.97 0.56 22.20
N GLY A 84 -9.33 -0.72 22.16
CA GLY A 84 -10.70 -1.21 22.31
C GLY A 84 -11.56 -1.12 21.06
N VAL A 85 -10.95 -0.90 19.90
CA VAL A 85 -11.64 -0.95 18.60
C VAL A 85 -12.19 -2.36 18.38
N LYS A 86 -13.46 -2.45 17.97
CA LYS A 86 -14.16 -3.74 17.81
C LYS A 86 -14.06 -4.30 16.40
N ARG A 87 -13.75 -3.44 15.42
CA ARG A 87 -13.61 -3.82 14.02
C ARG A 87 -12.57 -2.94 13.32
N LEU A 88 -11.61 -3.56 12.68
CA LEU A 88 -10.62 -2.91 11.83
C LEU A 88 -10.58 -3.62 10.48
N ASN A 89 -11.13 -2.99 9.44
CA ASN A 89 -11.15 -3.52 8.09
C ASN A 89 -9.98 -2.91 7.29
N LEU A 90 -8.81 -3.52 7.37
CA LEU A 90 -7.58 -2.99 6.78
C LEU A 90 -6.92 -4.00 5.85
N ILE A 91 -6.56 -3.58 4.64
CA ILE A 91 -5.73 -4.33 3.69
C ILE A 91 -4.61 -3.44 3.16
N PHE A 92 -3.59 -4.04 2.55
CA PHE A 92 -2.44 -3.35 2.00
C PHE A 92 -2.30 -3.64 0.50
N ALA A 93 -2.21 -2.61 -0.32
CA ALA A 93 -2.02 -2.73 -1.76
C ALA A 93 -0.86 -1.83 -2.21
N PRO A 94 0.39 -2.35 -2.18
CA PRO A 94 1.57 -1.57 -2.52
C PRO A 94 1.55 -1.05 -3.95
N GLU A 95 2.25 0.06 -4.18
CA GLU A 95 2.39 0.69 -5.49
C GLU A 95 3.77 0.41 -6.09
N PHE A 96 3.83 0.14 -7.40
CA PHE A 96 5.07 -0.16 -8.13
C PHE A 96 5.29 0.79 -9.32
N LEU A 97 4.69 1.98 -9.27
CA LEU A 97 4.81 2.98 -10.33
C LEU A 97 6.09 3.83 -10.20
N ARG A 98 6.46 4.45 -11.31
CA ARG A 98 7.47 5.50 -11.36
C ARG A 98 6.78 6.86 -11.23
N GLU A 99 7.25 7.72 -10.33
CA GLU A 99 6.62 9.04 -10.09
C GLU A 99 6.44 9.86 -11.37
N SER A 100 7.46 9.90 -12.24
CA SER A 100 7.40 10.63 -13.51
C SER A 100 6.43 10.05 -14.53
N LYS A 101 5.93 8.82 -14.33
CA LYS A 101 5.04 8.09 -15.24
C LYS A 101 3.83 7.47 -14.51
N ALA A 102 3.45 8.04 -13.38
CA ALA A 102 2.43 7.47 -12.49
C ALA A 102 1.13 7.10 -13.22
N LEU A 103 0.58 8.02 -14.04
CA LEU A 103 -0.65 7.73 -14.79
C LEU A 103 -0.47 6.57 -15.77
N TYR A 104 0.62 6.57 -16.52
CA TYR A 104 0.91 5.49 -17.46
C TYR A 104 1.07 4.14 -16.75
N ASP A 105 1.85 4.11 -15.66
CA ASP A 105 2.11 2.88 -14.92
C ASP A 105 0.84 2.34 -14.21
N ASN A 106 -0.13 3.21 -13.87
CA ASN A 106 -1.44 2.79 -13.39
C ASN A 106 -2.32 2.18 -14.49
N LEU A 107 -2.23 2.69 -15.73
CA LEU A 107 -2.96 2.14 -16.88
C LEU A 107 -2.32 0.85 -17.41
N TYR A 108 -1.01 0.67 -17.21
CA TYR A 108 -0.23 -0.48 -17.65
C TYR A 108 0.57 -1.10 -16.51
N PRO A 109 -0.09 -1.54 -15.43
CA PRO A 109 0.62 -2.06 -14.27
C PRO A 109 1.37 -3.34 -14.60
N SER A 110 2.56 -3.52 -14.01
CA SER A 110 3.33 -4.75 -14.19
C SER A 110 2.67 -5.94 -13.47
N ARG A 111 2.05 -5.67 -12.34
CA ARG A 111 1.34 -6.61 -11.48
C ARG A 111 0.46 -5.86 -10.48
N ILE A 112 -0.52 -6.54 -9.93
CA ILE A 112 -1.33 -6.08 -8.80
C ILE A 112 -1.02 -6.99 -7.61
N ILE A 113 -0.70 -6.42 -6.46
CA ILE A 113 -0.48 -7.15 -5.22
C ILE A 113 -1.46 -6.64 -4.18
N VAL A 114 -2.15 -7.54 -3.52
CA VAL A 114 -3.03 -7.21 -2.40
C VAL A 114 -2.72 -8.11 -1.21
N GLY A 115 -2.25 -7.50 -0.14
CA GLY A 115 -2.02 -8.12 1.15
C GLY A 115 -3.24 -7.94 2.07
N TYR A 116 -3.71 -9.03 2.66
CA TYR A 116 -4.78 -9.01 3.64
C TYR A 116 -4.43 -9.89 4.85
N PRO A 117 -5.10 -9.71 6.01
CA PRO A 117 -4.77 -10.49 7.20
C PRO A 117 -4.98 -11.96 6.94
N LYS A 118 -3.95 -12.76 7.18
CA LYS A 118 -4.01 -14.22 7.18
C LYS A 118 -3.53 -14.73 8.53
N HIS A 119 -4.07 -15.85 8.97
CA HIS A 119 -3.55 -16.54 10.14
C HIS A 119 -2.11 -17.01 9.87
N ILE A 120 -1.24 -16.86 10.84
CA ILE A 120 0.15 -17.32 10.78
C ILE A 120 0.33 -18.34 11.90
N ASP A 121 0.58 -19.59 11.52
CA ASP A 121 0.86 -20.69 12.45
C ASP A 121 2.31 -20.58 12.98
N ASN A 122 2.58 -19.52 13.75
CA ASN A 122 3.90 -19.31 14.35
C ASN A 122 3.70 -18.63 15.71
N GLU A 123 4.23 -19.22 16.77
CA GLU A 123 4.14 -18.71 18.13
C GLU A 123 4.73 -17.30 18.31
N GLU A 124 5.75 -16.95 17.51
CA GLU A 124 6.36 -15.62 17.51
C GLU A 124 5.36 -14.50 17.22
N PHE A 125 4.29 -14.81 16.48
CA PHE A 125 3.25 -13.84 16.09
C PHE A 125 1.93 -14.03 16.82
N ASP A 126 1.93 -14.71 17.98
CA ASP A 126 0.71 -15.04 18.72
C ASP A 126 -0.11 -13.78 19.10
N GLU A 127 0.55 -12.71 19.57
CA GLU A 127 -0.12 -11.44 19.93
C GLU A 127 -0.77 -10.78 18.69
N GLU A 128 -0.07 -10.75 17.56
CA GLU A 128 -0.60 -10.21 16.30
C GLU A 128 -1.79 -11.05 15.80
N ASN A 129 -1.69 -12.38 15.87
CA ASN A 129 -2.77 -13.27 15.49
C ASN A 129 -3.99 -13.11 16.38
N LYS A 130 -3.81 -12.97 17.70
CA LYS A 130 -4.89 -12.68 18.66
C LYS A 130 -5.58 -11.36 18.35
N ALA A 131 -4.80 -10.31 18.06
CA ALA A 131 -5.36 -9.00 17.73
C ALA A 131 -6.17 -9.07 16.43
N ILE A 132 -5.64 -9.72 15.39
CA ILE A 132 -6.34 -9.91 14.11
C ILE A 132 -7.63 -10.70 14.33
N ALA A 133 -7.58 -11.84 15.03
CA ALA A 133 -8.76 -12.65 15.31
C ALA A 133 -9.83 -11.89 16.11
N ALA A 134 -9.42 -10.93 16.94
CA ALA A 134 -10.34 -10.16 17.78
C ALA A 134 -11.11 -9.08 17.01
N ILE A 135 -10.50 -8.44 16.01
CA ILE A 135 -11.06 -7.24 15.37
C ILE A 135 -11.12 -7.25 13.85
N ALA A 136 -10.56 -8.28 13.17
CA ALA A 136 -10.63 -8.42 11.72
C ALA A 136 -11.81 -9.32 11.29
N ASP A 137 -12.51 -8.91 10.25
CA ASP A 137 -13.49 -9.75 9.54
C ASP A 137 -12.79 -10.39 8.33
N LEU A 138 -12.12 -11.55 8.55
CA LEU A 138 -11.28 -12.19 7.53
C LEU A 138 -12.03 -12.50 6.23
N PRO A 139 -13.25 -13.07 6.24
CA PRO A 139 -14.00 -13.31 5.01
C PRO A 139 -14.31 -12.03 4.24
N LYS A 140 -14.68 -10.95 4.94
CA LYS A 140 -14.94 -9.63 4.34
C LYS A 140 -13.68 -9.05 3.72
N LEU A 141 -12.55 -9.15 4.41
CA LEU A 141 -11.28 -8.60 3.93
C LEU A 141 -10.73 -9.38 2.73
N GLU A 142 -10.89 -10.70 2.69
CA GLU A 142 -10.55 -11.50 1.51
C GLU A 142 -11.42 -11.12 0.30
N ALA A 143 -12.73 -10.98 0.51
CA ALA A 143 -13.64 -10.54 -0.55
C ALA A 143 -13.31 -9.13 -1.05
N ALA A 144 -13.03 -8.21 -0.12
CA ALA A 144 -12.64 -6.84 -0.45
C ALA A 144 -11.30 -6.78 -1.20
N ALA A 145 -10.32 -7.60 -0.82
CA ALA A 145 -9.04 -7.69 -1.53
C ALA A 145 -9.23 -8.14 -3.00
N LYS A 146 -10.08 -9.13 -3.24
CA LYS A 146 -10.44 -9.59 -4.58
C LYS A 146 -11.14 -8.47 -5.36
N ARG A 147 -12.17 -7.86 -4.76
CA ARG A 147 -12.90 -6.75 -5.41
C ARG A 147 -12.02 -5.56 -5.73
N PHE A 148 -11.11 -5.19 -4.84
CA PHE A 148 -10.16 -4.11 -5.10
C PHE A 148 -9.21 -4.43 -6.26
N ALA A 149 -8.71 -5.66 -6.34
CA ALA A 149 -7.88 -6.09 -7.46
C ALA A 149 -8.66 -6.05 -8.79
N GLU A 150 -9.92 -6.48 -8.81
CA GLU A 150 -10.81 -6.37 -9.98
C GLU A 150 -10.98 -4.91 -10.42
N LEU A 151 -11.23 -3.98 -9.48
CA LEU A 151 -11.36 -2.56 -9.80
C LEU A 151 -10.08 -1.99 -10.42
N LEU A 152 -8.91 -2.43 -9.96
CA LEU A 152 -7.64 -2.02 -10.57
C LEU A 152 -7.46 -2.60 -11.97
N GLN A 153 -7.91 -3.84 -12.22
CA GLN A 153 -7.90 -4.44 -13.56
C GLN A 153 -8.91 -3.74 -14.49
N GLU A 154 -10.12 -3.45 -14.01
CA GLU A 154 -11.14 -2.72 -14.77
C GLU A 154 -10.67 -1.31 -15.17
N GLY A 155 -9.90 -0.64 -14.31
CA GLY A 155 -9.33 0.69 -14.56
C GLY A 155 -8.08 0.69 -15.44
N ALA A 156 -7.46 -0.44 -15.67
CA ALA A 156 -6.27 -0.58 -16.49
C ALA A 156 -6.63 -0.70 -18.00
N ILE A 157 -5.67 -0.33 -18.85
CA ILE A 157 -5.74 -0.60 -20.31
C ILE A 157 -5.05 -1.92 -20.63
N LYS A 158 -4.01 -2.26 -19.84
CA LYS A 158 -3.28 -3.52 -20.01
C LYS A 158 -4.17 -4.70 -19.69
N GLU A 159 -4.19 -5.68 -20.55
CA GLU A 159 -4.81 -6.98 -20.34
C GLU A 159 -3.85 -7.96 -19.63
N ASP A 160 -4.39 -9.06 -19.09
CA ASP A 160 -3.63 -10.15 -18.45
C ASP A 160 -2.64 -9.70 -17.38
N ILE A 161 -3.09 -8.79 -16.49
CA ILE A 161 -2.28 -8.31 -15.39
C ILE A 161 -2.18 -9.40 -14.31
N PRO A 162 -0.98 -9.85 -13.93
CA PRO A 162 -0.81 -10.78 -12.82
C PRO A 162 -1.34 -10.19 -11.52
N VAL A 163 -2.24 -10.91 -10.83
CA VAL A 163 -2.77 -10.55 -9.52
C VAL A 163 -2.26 -11.53 -8.49
N LEU A 164 -1.67 -11.02 -7.42
CA LEU A 164 -1.09 -11.80 -6.34
C LEU A 164 -1.74 -11.44 -5.01
N PHE A 165 -2.31 -12.44 -4.35
CA PHE A 165 -2.89 -12.32 -3.01
C PHE A 165 -1.99 -12.98 -1.99
N MET A 166 -1.60 -12.25 -0.95
CA MET A 166 -0.66 -12.71 0.06
C MET A 166 -0.98 -12.15 1.45
N GLY A 167 -0.22 -12.52 2.46
CA GLY A 167 -0.29 -11.88 3.77
C GLY A 167 0.23 -10.45 3.71
N MET A 168 -0.14 -9.64 4.70
CA MET A 168 0.26 -8.22 4.73
C MET A 168 1.77 -8.05 4.84
N LYS A 169 2.45 -8.82 5.69
CA LYS A 169 3.93 -8.76 5.83
C LYS A 169 4.65 -9.11 4.54
N GLU A 170 4.17 -10.11 3.82
CA GLU A 170 4.71 -10.50 2.54
C GLU A 170 4.56 -9.39 1.50
N ALA A 171 3.39 -8.75 1.44
CA ALA A 171 3.14 -7.64 0.53
C ALA A 171 4.03 -6.42 0.84
N GLU A 172 4.21 -6.09 2.12
CA GLU A 172 5.12 -5.05 2.60
C GLU A 172 6.57 -5.37 2.25
N ALA A 173 7.00 -6.63 2.46
CA ALA A 173 8.34 -7.10 2.12
C ALA A 173 8.63 -7.04 0.62
N VAL A 174 7.66 -7.45 -0.23
CA VAL A 174 7.79 -7.35 -1.69
C VAL A 174 8.00 -5.90 -2.11
N LYS A 175 7.26 -4.94 -1.52
CA LYS A 175 7.46 -3.52 -1.81
C LYS A 175 8.85 -3.04 -1.40
N LEU A 176 9.29 -3.38 -0.20
CA LEU A 176 10.62 -3.00 0.31
C LEU A 176 11.73 -3.57 -0.58
N PHE A 177 11.70 -4.86 -0.87
CA PHE A 177 12.74 -5.51 -1.67
C PHE A 177 12.76 -5.02 -3.11
N ALA A 178 11.60 -4.74 -3.72
CA ALA A 178 11.54 -4.15 -5.05
C ALA A 178 12.23 -2.77 -5.10
N ASN A 179 11.95 -1.91 -4.12
CA ASN A 179 12.57 -0.58 -4.05
C ASN A 179 14.08 -0.67 -3.76
N THR A 180 14.49 -1.54 -2.83
CA THR A 180 15.91 -1.75 -2.49
C THR A 180 16.70 -2.30 -3.67
N TYR A 181 16.12 -3.24 -4.42
CA TYR A 181 16.76 -3.78 -5.63
C TYR A 181 16.97 -2.69 -6.71
N LEU A 182 15.97 -1.83 -6.91
CA LEU A 182 16.12 -0.71 -7.84
C LEU A 182 17.21 0.27 -7.40
N ALA A 183 17.26 0.60 -6.11
CA ALA A 183 18.31 1.46 -5.54
C ALA A 183 19.71 0.84 -5.71
N LEU A 184 19.83 -0.47 -5.43
CA LEU A 184 21.08 -1.22 -5.62
C LEU A 184 21.54 -1.18 -7.08
N ARG A 185 20.62 -1.36 -8.04
CA ARG A 185 20.97 -1.26 -9.47
C ARG A 185 21.51 0.12 -9.84
N VAL A 186 20.85 1.18 -9.38
CA VAL A 186 21.32 2.55 -9.65
C VAL A 186 22.71 2.76 -9.07
N SER A 187 22.93 2.37 -7.82
CA SER A 187 24.24 2.49 -7.17
C SER A 187 25.32 1.71 -7.91
N TYR A 188 25.01 0.48 -8.34
CA TYR A 188 25.96 -0.36 -9.08
C TYR A 188 26.39 0.29 -10.40
N PHE A 189 25.43 0.81 -11.19
CA PHE A 189 25.77 1.46 -12.46
C PHE A 189 26.50 2.79 -12.28
N ASN A 190 26.20 3.55 -11.21
CA ASN A 190 26.95 4.77 -10.88
C ASN A 190 28.43 4.44 -10.56
N GLU A 191 28.69 3.36 -9.79
CA GLU A 191 30.06 2.92 -9.53
C GLU A 191 30.77 2.43 -10.81
N LEU A 192 30.03 1.75 -11.69
CA LEU A 192 30.57 1.30 -12.98
C LEU A 192 30.95 2.48 -13.88
N ASP A 193 30.09 3.52 -13.95
CA ASP A 193 30.38 4.75 -14.70
C ASP A 193 31.62 5.45 -14.14
N THR A 194 31.73 5.59 -12.82
CA THR A 194 32.90 6.15 -12.15
C THR A 194 34.18 5.39 -12.50
N TYR A 195 34.11 4.05 -12.49
CA TYR A 195 35.25 3.21 -12.87
C TYR A 195 35.63 3.42 -14.35
N ALA A 196 34.64 3.47 -15.25
CA ALA A 196 34.88 3.69 -16.67
C ALA A 196 35.56 5.06 -16.90
N GLU A 197 35.06 6.10 -16.28
CA GLU A 197 35.65 7.44 -16.35
C GLU A 197 37.12 7.46 -15.88
N MET A 198 37.40 6.83 -14.72
CA MET A 198 38.77 6.75 -14.18
C MET A 198 39.72 5.96 -15.08
N LYS A 199 39.24 5.08 -15.91
CA LYS A 199 40.01 4.23 -16.85
C LYS A 199 40.03 4.76 -18.26
N GLY A 200 39.35 5.88 -18.56
CA GLY A 200 39.21 6.45 -19.90
C GLY A 200 38.40 5.54 -20.85
N LEU A 201 37.48 4.77 -20.30
CA LEU A 201 36.56 3.92 -21.08
C LEU A 201 35.32 4.71 -21.46
N ASP A 202 34.74 4.35 -22.60
CA ASP A 202 33.43 4.90 -23.02
C ASP A 202 32.32 4.07 -22.41
N SER A 203 31.62 4.63 -21.43
CA SER A 203 30.50 3.94 -20.73
C SER A 203 29.19 3.89 -21.56
N GLN A 204 29.15 4.56 -22.74
CA GLN A 204 28.02 4.53 -23.66
C GLN A 204 28.21 3.56 -24.83
N ALA A 205 29.42 3.04 -25.01
CA ALA A 205 29.70 2.04 -26.00
C ALA A 205 29.35 0.62 -25.50
#